data_e50c45edb81c5cccbd2685bd87828465
#
_entry.id   e50c45edb81c5cccbd2685bd87828465
#
_cell.length_a   1.000
_cell.length_b   1.000
_cell.length_c   1.000
_cell.angle_alpha   90.00
_cell.angle_beta   90.00
_cell.angle_gamma   90.00
#
_symmetry.space_group_name_H-M   'P 1'
#
loop_
_entity.id
_entity.type
_entity.pdbx_description
1 polymer ?
#
loop_
_entity_poly.entity_id
_entity_poly.type
_entity_poly.pdbx_seq_one_letter_code
_entity_poly.pdbx_strand_id
1 'polypeptide(L)'
;KTLGYEVDVWVREGLVDGLICLSGLTNATVDTGLDLASAKETTAGTDCLVLSGFGQSLARQTDHQATPEMVWAAAANAHAQAADGFGLADACTFPDGWPWTPTQYDAWRRIGSPELLATSDKHYRVQSRGPRVPPVWLPGGDPPLPRALEEGEPLEFRLMVADDLDRWQEAGRVEWVRLKVRITAIEASLNEVEVRLNNQVLGDDLLLLNDYTYRLTSKGPVNPYGFVYEFVLPPDCFPREGDNRVTVILRQRDRKISLPFEVYDVDLEVRYQQHGNYQRNPLGRAG
;
A
#
# COMPACT_ATOMS: atom_id res chain seq x y z
N LYS A 1 -8.78 -23.23 -4.80
CA LYS A 1 -9.26 -24.61 -4.46
C LYS A 1 -9.91 -24.71 -3.08
N THR A 2 -9.62 -23.82 -2.14
CA THR A 2 -10.16 -23.87 -0.76
C THR A 2 -11.69 -23.65 -0.70
N LEU A 3 -12.28 -23.00 -1.69
CA LEU A 3 -13.74 -22.74 -1.78
C LEU A 3 -14.45 -23.66 -2.77
N GLY A 4 -13.76 -24.65 -3.36
CA GLY A 4 -14.34 -25.56 -4.34
C GLY A 4 -14.53 -24.98 -5.75
N TYR A 5 -13.98 -23.79 -6.02
CA TYR A 5 -14.01 -23.20 -7.35
C TYR A 5 -12.85 -23.74 -8.20
N GLU A 6 -13.16 -24.23 -9.39
CA GLU A 6 -12.18 -24.70 -10.38
C GLU A 6 -12.00 -23.63 -11.47
N VAL A 7 -11.44 -22.49 -11.08
CA VAL A 7 -11.29 -21.31 -11.96
C VAL A 7 -10.48 -21.64 -13.22
N ASP A 8 -9.46 -22.45 -13.10
CA ASP A 8 -8.63 -22.93 -14.20
C ASP A 8 -9.44 -23.76 -15.23
N VAL A 9 -10.42 -24.53 -14.77
CA VAL A 9 -11.36 -25.25 -15.65
C VAL A 9 -12.30 -24.28 -16.35
N TRP A 10 -12.87 -23.34 -15.60
CA TRP A 10 -13.81 -22.37 -16.17
C TRP A 10 -13.18 -21.51 -17.27
N VAL A 11 -11.92 -21.06 -17.05
CA VAL A 11 -11.19 -20.29 -18.05
C VAL A 11 -10.89 -21.14 -19.28
N ARG A 12 -10.34 -22.35 -19.08
CA ARG A 12 -9.99 -23.25 -20.19
C ARG A 12 -11.18 -23.68 -21.03
N GLU A 13 -12.35 -23.85 -20.42
CA GLU A 13 -13.59 -24.25 -21.10
C GLU A 13 -14.40 -23.05 -21.64
N GLY A 14 -13.91 -21.82 -21.46
CA GLY A 14 -14.55 -20.59 -21.92
C GLY A 14 -15.88 -20.32 -21.20
N LEU A 15 -16.03 -20.72 -19.94
CA LEU A 15 -17.23 -20.51 -19.14
C LEU A 15 -17.27 -19.12 -18.49
N VAL A 16 -16.15 -18.41 -18.51
CA VAL A 16 -16.01 -17.05 -17.97
C VAL A 16 -15.24 -16.17 -18.94
N ASP A 17 -15.68 -14.93 -19.11
CA ASP A 17 -15.07 -13.93 -19.99
C ASP A 17 -13.97 -13.11 -19.28
N GLY A 18 -13.93 -13.16 -17.96
CA GLY A 18 -12.96 -12.41 -17.18
C GLY A 18 -12.88 -12.81 -15.71
N LEU A 19 -11.73 -12.57 -15.13
CA LEU A 19 -11.44 -12.75 -13.71
C LEU A 19 -11.25 -11.40 -13.06
N ILE A 20 -12.02 -11.06 -12.04
CA ILE A 20 -11.78 -9.89 -11.18
C ILE A 20 -10.99 -10.35 -9.97
N CYS A 21 -9.70 -9.97 -9.92
CA CYS A 21 -8.80 -10.32 -8.84
C CYS A 21 -8.94 -9.30 -7.71
N LEU A 22 -9.29 -9.76 -6.53
CA LEU A 22 -9.46 -8.94 -5.32
C LEU A 22 -8.52 -9.45 -4.23
N SER A 23 -8.04 -8.54 -3.40
CA SER A 23 -7.36 -8.94 -2.17
C SER A 23 -8.32 -9.76 -1.29
N GLY A 24 -7.83 -10.92 -0.83
CA GLY A 24 -8.61 -11.81 0.04
C GLY A 24 -8.90 -11.26 1.43
N LEU A 25 -8.36 -10.08 1.76
CA LEU A 25 -8.37 -9.58 3.13
C LEU A 25 -9.70 -8.93 3.55
N THR A 26 -10.34 -8.23 2.65
CA THR A 26 -11.73 -7.75 2.77
C THR A 26 -12.21 -7.24 1.42
N ASN A 27 -13.52 -7.22 1.17
CA ASN A 27 -14.10 -6.58 -0.01
C ASN A 27 -13.93 -5.05 -0.01
N ALA A 28 -13.29 -4.47 0.99
CA ALA A 28 -13.26 -3.03 1.25
C ALA A 28 -11.87 -2.40 1.11
N THR A 29 -10.87 -3.14 0.67
CA THR A 29 -9.48 -2.65 0.66
C THR A 29 -8.97 -2.35 -0.73
N VAL A 30 -8.23 -1.25 -0.85
CA VAL A 30 -7.36 -1.01 -1.99
C VAL A 30 -6.02 -1.68 -1.69
N ASP A 31 -5.70 -2.72 -2.44
CA ASP A 31 -4.43 -3.43 -2.34
C ASP A 31 -3.45 -2.91 -3.39
N THR A 32 -2.47 -2.14 -2.95
CA THR A 32 -1.44 -1.63 -3.86
C THR A 32 -0.43 -2.69 -4.27
N GLY A 33 -0.37 -3.83 -3.57
CA GLY A 33 0.52 -4.95 -3.84
C GLY A 33 -0.18 -6.19 -4.40
N LEU A 34 -1.41 -6.04 -4.93
CA LEU A 34 -2.17 -7.17 -5.50
C LEU A 34 -1.36 -7.85 -6.61
N ASP A 35 -1.10 -9.14 -6.43
CA ASP A 35 -0.38 -9.96 -7.39
C ASP A 35 -1.35 -10.60 -8.40
N LEU A 36 -1.17 -10.27 -9.68
CA LEU A 36 -1.98 -10.78 -10.79
C LEU A 36 -1.31 -11.95 -11.53
N ALA A 37 -0.09 -12.34 -11.16
CA ALA A 37 0.69 -13.33 -11.90
C ALA A 37 -0.05 -14.66 -12.07
N SER A 38 -0.64 -15.19 -10.99
CA SER A 38 -1.38 -16.46 -11.05
C SER A 38 -2.63 -16.39 -11.96
N ALA A 39 -3.34 -15.25 -11.96
CA ALA A 39 -4.48 -15.06 -12.86
C ALA A 39 -4.02 -14.95 -14.31
N LYS A 40 -2.96 -14.19 -14.58
CA LYS A 40 -2.37 -14.07 -15.91
C LYS A 40 -1.84 -15.40 -16.44
N GLU A 41 -1.22 -16.22 -15.59
CA GLU A 41 -0.81 -17.59 -15.95
C GLU A 41 -2.02 -18.46 -16.30
N THR A 42 -3.09 -18.40 -15.48
CA THR A 42 -4.30 -19.17 -15.69
C THR A 42 -5.02 -18.81 -17.00
N THR A 43 -5.02 -17.52 -17.37
CA THR A 43 -5.71 -17.02 -18.57
C THR A 43 -4.84 -17.02 -19.82
N ALA A 44 -3.56 -17.39 -19.72
CA ALA A 44 -2.62 -17.36 -20.82
C ALA A 44 -3.11 -18.20 -22.02
N GLY A 45 -3.16 -17.59 -23.21
CA GLY A 45 -3.61 -18.25 -24.43
C GLY A 45 -5.14 -18.39 -24.57
N THR A 46 -5.90 -17.71 -23.73
CA THR A 46 -7.37 -17.61 -23.83
C THR A 46 -7.80 -16.14 -24.01
N ASP A 47 -9.07 -15.93 -24.34
CA ASP A 47 -9.67 -14.59 -24.44
C ASP A 47 -10.19 -14.06 -23.07
N CYS A 48 -9.95 -14.80 -21.99
CA CYS A 48 -10.40 -14.42 -20.65
C CYS A 48 -9.59 -13.26 -20.09
N LEU A 49 -10.27 -12.17 -19.73
CA LEU A 49 -9.66 -10.93 -19.23
C LEU A 49 -9.22 -11.07 -17.77
N VAL A 50 -8.13 -10.41 -17.40
CA VAL A 50 -7.70 -10.26 -16.00
C VAL A 50 -7.89 -8.81 -15.56
N LEU A 51 -8.83 -8.60 -14.66
CA LEU A 51 -9.19 -7.28 -14.11
C LEU A 51 -8.65 -7.15 -12.69
N SER A 52 -7.99 -6.02 -12.39
CA SER A 52 -7.64 -5.67 -11.01
C SER A 52 -8.87 -5.14 -10.29
N GLY A 53 -9.23 -5.77 -9.18
CA GLY A 53 -10.39 -5.42 -8.40
C GLY A 53 -10.07 -4.41 -7.30
N PHE A 54 -10.94 -3.41 -7.15
CA PHE A 54 -10.95 -2.50 -6.02
C PHE A 54 -12.15 -2.81 -5.13
N GLY A 55 -11.91 -2.88 -3.83
CA GLY A 55 -12.98 -3.01 -2.84
C GLY A 55 -13.77 -1.71 -2.66
N GLN A 56 -14.80 -1.79 -1.87
CA GLN A 56 -15.89 -0.83 -1.68
C GLN A 56 -15.50 0.60 -1.38
N SER A 57 -14.33 0.88 -0.86
CA SER A 57 -14.21 2.11 -0.11
C SER A 57 -12.95 2.88 -0.42
N LEU A 58 -13.10 3.94 -1.20
CA LEU A 58 -12.17 5.07 -1.15
C LEU A 58 -12.16 5.75 0.22
N ALA A 59 -13.09 5.43 1.12
CA ALA A 59 -13.28 6.16 2.36
C ALA A 59 -12.99 5.38 3.64
N ARG A 60 -12.92 4.04 3.62
CA ARG A 60 -12.76 3.26 4.86
C ARG A 60 -12.03 1.95 4.63
N GLN A 61 -10.75 1.97 4.68
CA GLN A 61 -10.06 0.85 5.29
C GLN A 61 -10.15 1.04 6.80
N THR A 62 -10.57 0.04 7.50
CA THR A 62 -10.88 -0.12 8.90
C THR A 62 -10.28 0.88 9.91
N ASP A 63 -9.11 1.43 9.68
CA ASP A 63 -8.47 2.52 10.44
C ASP A 63 -7.80 3.57 9.54
N HIS A 64 -7.77 3.34 8.22
CA HIS A 64 -7.16 4.23 7.26
C HIS A 64 -8.10 4.42 6.08
N GLN A 65 -8.43 5.64 5.77
CA GLN A 65 -9.16 5.97 4.56
C GLN A 65 -8.30 5.60 3.35
N ALA A 66 -8.86 4.88 2.38
CA ALA A 66 -8.23 4.75 1.10
C ALA A 66 -8.25 6.13 0.42
N THR A 67 -7.08 6.64 0.08
CA THR A 67 -6.94 7.93 -0.59
C THR A 67 -6.88 7.75 -2.10
N PRO A 68 -7.14 8.80 -2.90
CA PRO A 68 -6.91 8.75 -4.35
C PRO A 68 -5.51 8.25 -4.71
N GLU A 69 -4.49 8.67 -3.97
CA GLU A 69 -3.10 8.28 -4.18
C GLU A 69 -2.87 6.77 -4.01
N MET A 70 -3.59 6.13 -3.09
CA MET A 70 -3.55 4.67 -2.93
C MET A 70 -4.21 3.96 -4.11
N VAL A 71 -5.34 4.48 -4.59
CA VAL A 71 -6.02 3.96 -5.79
C VAL A 71 -5.13 4.09 -7.02
N TRP A 72 -4.46 5.23 -7.19
CA TRP A 72 -3.55 5.45 -8.32
C TRP A 72 -2.30 4.57 -8.23
N ALA A 73 -1.77 4.31 -7.03
CA ALA A 73 -0.68 3.37 -6.83
C ALA A 73 -1.09 1.93 -7.19
N ALA A 74 -2.27 1.48 -6.73
CA ALA A 74 -2.79 0.16 -7.07
C ALA A 74 -3.06 0.01 -8.57
N ALA A 75 -3.64 1.04 -9.21
CA ALA A 75 -3.87 1.04 -10.64
C ALA A 75 -2.56 1.02 -11.45
N ALA A 76 -1.55 1.80 -11.03
CA ALA A 76 -0.24 1.80 -11.68
C ALA A 76 0.41 0.40 -11.59
N ASN A 77 0.39 -0.23 -10.41
CA ASN A 77 0.89 -1.59 -10.23
C ASN A 77 0.12 -2.63 -11.05
N ALA A 78 -1.20 -2.47 -11.21
CA ALA A 78 -1.99 -3.35 -12.05
C ALA A 78 -1.65 -3.20 -13.55
N HIS A 79 -1.46 -1.97 -14.04
CA HIS A 79 -0.99 -1.72 -15.41
C HIS A 79 0.40 -2.30 -15.64
N ALA A 80 1.33 -2.16 -14.69
CA ALA A 80 2.67 -2.76 -14.79
C ALA A 80 2.62 -4.30 -14.87
N GLN A 81 1.57 -4.92 -14.33
CA GLN A 81 1.30 -6.36 -14.44
C GLN A 81 0.43 -6.72 -15.65
N ALA A 82 0.23 -5.79 -16.59
CA ALA A 82 -0.59 -5.97 -17.78
C ALA A 82 -2.05 -6.39 -17.46
N ALA A 83 -2.68 -5.80 -16.45
CA ALA A 83 -4.11 -5.95 -16.24
C ALA A 83 -4.90 -5.43 -17.45
N ASP A 84 -5.93 -6.14 -17.84
CA ASP A 84 -6.76 -5.78 -19.01
C ASP A 84 -7.79 -4.69 -18.64
N GLY A 85 -7.98 -4.43 -17.36
CA GLY A 85 -8.91 -3.40 -16.86
C GLY A 85 -9.09 -3.46 -15.35
N PHE A 86 -10.17 -2.83 -14.89
CA PHE A 86 -10.47 -2.67 -13.47
C PHE A 86 -11.91 -3.07 -13.16
N GLY A 87 -12.10 -3.69 -12.00
CA GLY A 87 -13.40 -4.03 -11.44
C GLY A 87 -13.64 -3.31 -10.11
N LEU A 88 -14.84 -2.79 -9.90
CA LEU A 88 -15.27 -2.21 -8.64
C LEU A 88 -16.25 -3.15 -7.95
N ALA A 89 -15.83 -3.74 -6.82
CA ALA A 89 -16.73 -4.54 -6.01
C ALA A 89 -17.59 -3.63 -5.13
N ASP A 90 -18.90 -3.91 -5.10
CA ASP A 90 -19.87 -3.24 -4.21
C ASP A 90 -19.87 -1.70 -4.28
N ALA A 91 -19.59 -1.14 -5.45
CA ALA A 91 -19.44 0.30 -5.65
C ALA A 91 -20.70 1.13 -5.25
N CYS A 92 -21.84 0.50 -5.07
CA CYS A 92 -23.12 1.13 -4.75
C CYS A 92 -23.49 1.08 -3.26
N THR A 93 -22.75 0.37 -2.43
CA THR A 93 -23.09 0.13 -1.02
C THR A 93 -22.35 1.00 -0.02
N PHE A 94 -21.86 2.15 -0.45
CA PHE A 94 -21.11 3.04 0.40
C PHE A 94 -21.88 3.59 1.60
N PRO A 95 -21.25 3.64 2.79
CA PRO A 95 -21.82 4.32 3.93
C PRO A 95 -22.09 5.81 3.68
N ASP A 96 -21.32 6.41 2.76
CA ASP A 96 -21.43 7.83 2.41
C ASP A 96 -22.40 8.08 1.24
N GLY A 97 -22.97 7.01 0.70
CA GLY A 97 -24.04 7.09 -0.29
C GLY A 97 -23.58 7.39 -1.72
N TRP A 98 -24.56 7.35 -2.61
CA TRP A 98 -24.52 7.81 -3.99
C TRP A 98 -25.24 9.17 -4.07
N PRO A 99 -24.78 10.16 -4.84
CA PRO A 99 -23.62 10.13 -5.75
C PRO A 99 -22.27 10.33 -5.02
N TRP A 100 -21.20 9.85 -5.67
CA TRP A 100 -19.84 10.04 -5.17
C TRP A 100 -19.42 11.52 -5.15
N THR A 101 -18.46 11.83 -4.28
CA THR A 101 -17.86 13.16 -4.26
C THR A 101 -17.00 13.40 -5.51
N PRO A 102 -16.76 14.68 -5.89
CA PRO A 102 -15.87 15.00 -7.01
C PRO A 102 -14.49 14.34 -6.90
N THR A 103 -13.93 14.27 -5.69
CA THR A 103 -12.63 13.61 -5.43
C THR A 103 -12.67 12.12 -5.74
N GLN A 104 -13.76 11.43 -5.40
CA GLN A 104 -13.93 10.01 -5.71
C GLN A 104 -14.04 9.79 -7.22
N TYR A 105 -14.80 10.63 -7.92
CA TYR A 105 -14.88 10.57 -9.39
C TYR A 105 -13.52 10.83 -10.06
N ASP A 106 -12.73 11.79 -9.58
CA ASP A 106 -11.41 12.07 -10.14
C ASP A 106 -10.45 10.91 -9.94
N ALA A 107 -10.49 10.27 -8.76
CA ALA A 107 -9.71 9.08 -8.49
C ALA A 107 -9.98 7.98 -9.53
N TRP A 108 -11.25 7.68 -9.82
CA TRP A 108 -11.61 6.64 -10.77
C TRP A 108 -11.34 7.00 -12.23
N ARG A 109 -11.44 8.27 -12.60
CA ARG A 109 -11.15 8.71 -13.99
C ARG A 109 -9.72 8.43 -14.41
N ARG A 110 -8.77 8.49 -13.49
CA ARG A 110 -7.34 8.35 -13.81
C ARG A 110 -6.89 6.91 -13.98
N ILE A 111 -7.57 5.95 -13.33
CA ILE A 111 -7.09 4.56 -13.29
C ILE A 111 -6.98 3.91 -14.67
N GLY A 112 -7.82 4.30 -15.61
CA GLY A 112 -7.82 3.75 -16.97
C GLY A 112 -6.75 4.33 -17.91
N SER A 113 -5.94 5.30 -17.45
CA SER A 113 -4.92 5.95 -18.28
C SER A 113 -3.55 5.90 -17.61
N PRO A 114 -2.63 5.01 -18.08
CA PRO A 114 -1.26 4.96 -17.59
C PRO A 114 -0.55 6.32 -17.67
N GLU A 115 -0.82 7.12 -18.70
CA GLU A 115 -0.21 8.43 -18.90
C GLU A 115 -0.61 9.43 -17.83
N LEU A 116 -1.88 9.42 -17.40
CA LEU A 116 -2.36 10.25 -16.30
C LEU A 116 -1.82 9.78 -14.97
N LEU A 117 -1.65 8.47 -14.80
CA LEU A 117 -1.08 7.89 -13.59
C LEU A 117 0.41 8.16 -13.45
N ALA A 118 1.17 8.22 -14.54
CA ALA A 118 2.63 8.27 -14.53
C ALA A 118 3.22 9.37 -13.64
N THR A 119 2.55 10.51 -13.51
CA THR A 119 2.98 11.63 -12.66
C THR A 119 1.90 12.09 -11.67
N SER A 120 0.95 11.23 -11.37
CA SER A 120 0.05 11.42 -10.24
C SER A 120 0.76 11.02 -8.96
N ASP A 121 0.43 11.66 -7.86
CA ASP A 121 0.93 11.27 -6.54
C ASP A 121 0.55 9.82 -6.23
N LYS A 122 1.42 9.09 -5.53
CA LYS A 122 1.20 7.69 -5.18
C LYS A 122 1.40 7.44 -3.69
N HIS A 123 0.61 6.51 -3.18
CA HIS A 123 0.79 5.97 -1.85
C HIS A 123 0.76 4.43 -1.96
N TYR A 124 1.93 3.83 -2.03
CA TYR A 124 2.12 2.39 -1.99
C TYR A 124 2.10 1.91 -0.54
N ARG A 125 1.50 0.75 -0.31
CA ARG A 125 1.34 0.21 1.02
C ARG A 125 1.50 -1.29 1.05
N VAL A 126 2.19 -1.81 2.06
CA VAL A 126 2.16 -3.23 2.39
C VAL A 126 0.83 -3.55 3.05
N GLN A 127 0.16 -4.61 2.58
CA GLN A 127 -1.14 -5.02 3.11
C GLN A 127 -1.11 -5.32 4.61
N SER A 128 -2.08 -4.76 5.30
CA SER A 128 -2.27 -4.94 6.73
C SER A 128 -3.66 -5.49 7.02
N ARG A 129 -3.73 -6.42 7.96
CA ARG A 129 -5.00 -6.88 8.51
C ARG A 129 -5.59 -5.80 9.41
N GLY A 130 -6.78 -5.34 9.08
CA GLY A 130 -7.53 -4.49 9.99
C GLY A 130 -7.84 -5.22 11.31
N PRO A 131 -7.91 -4.50 12.43
CA PRO A 131 -8.05 -5.07 13.79
C PRO A 131 -9.33 -5.88 14.01
N ARG A 132 -10.26 -5.85 13.06
CA ARG A 132 -11.58 -6.49 13.18
C ARG A 132 -11.77 -7.75 12.32
N VAL A 133 -10.75 -8.15 11.55
CA VAL A 133 -10.87 -9.34 10.68
C VAL A 133 -10.33 -10.56 11.40
N PRO A 134 -11.19 -11.53 11.78
CA PRO A 134 -10.73 -12.77 12.39
C PRO A 134 -9.82 -13.56 11.44
N PRO A 135 -8.75 -14.20 11.92
CA PRO A 135 -7.81 -14.96 11.08
C PRO A 135 -8.46 -16.08 10.26
N VAL A 136 -9.58 -16.60 10.73
CA VAL A 136 -10.27 -17.77 10.13
C VAL A 136 -11.00 -17.49 8.81
N TRP A 137 -11.12 -16.23 8.40
CA TRP A 137 -11.93 -15.83 7.24
C TRP A 137 -11.10 -15.36 6.04
N LEU A 138 -9.79 -15.56 6.06
CA LEU A 138 -8.90 -15.07 5.02
C LEU A 138 -8.55 -16.17 4.01
N PRO A 139 -9.23 -16.25 2.87
CA PRO A 139 -8.94 -17.29 1.87
C PRO A 139 -7.55 -17.15 1.22
N GLY A 140 -6.89 -16.00 1.36
CA GLY A 140 -5.56 -15.71 0.81
C GLY A 140 -4.39 -15.90 1.78
N GLY A 141 -4.63 -16.38 3.01
CA GLY A 141 -3.61 -16.47 4.05
C GLY A 141 -3.53 -15.23 4.94
N ASP A 142 -2.58 -15.25 5.89
CA ASP A 142 -2.36 -14.12 6.78
C ASP A 142 -1.74 -12.93 6.02
N PRO A 143 -2.23 -11.70 6.25
CA PRO A 143 -1.61 -10.53 5.69
C PRO A 143 -0.18 -10.35 6.23
N PRO A 144 0.70 -9.70 5.48
CA PRO A 144 2.06 -9.46 5.92
C PRO A 144 2.17 -8.59 7.17
N LEU A 145 1.16 -7.78 7.46
CA LEU A 145 1.11 -6.88 8.63
C LEU A 145 -0.22 -7.04 9.43
N PRO A 146 -0.24 -6.77 10.75
CA PRO A 146 0.92 -6.46 11.60
C PRO A 146 1.80 -7.69 11.89
N ARG A 147 3.09 -7.47 12.17
CA ARG A 147 4.05 -8.53 12.52
C ARG A 147 4.82 -8.16 13.78
N ALA A 148 4.95 -9.12 14.68
CA ALA A 148 5.78 -8.97 15.87
C ALA A 148 7.25 -8.72 15.47
N LEU A 149 7.89 -7.77 16.15
CA LEU A 149 9.27 -7.36 15.92
C LEU A 149 10.14 -7.85 17.08
N GLU A 150 10.94 -8.88 16.80
CA GLU A 150 11.85 -9.48 17.79
C GLU A 150 13.28 -8.96 17.62
N GLU A 151 14.01 -8.89 18.76
CA GLU A 151 15.40 -8.38 18.76
C GLU A 151 16.31 -9.28 17.92
N GLY A 152 17.02 -8.68 16.97
CA GLY A 152 17.96 -9.36 16.07
C GLY A 152 17.33 -10.06 14.86
N GLU A 153 16.01 -10.25 14.83
CA GLU A 153 15.34 -10.93 13.72
C GLU A 153 14.89 -9.93 12.66
N PRO A 154 15.32 -10.07 11.39
CA PRO A 154 14.87 -9.20 10.32
C PRO A 154 13.44 -9.55 9.89
N LEU A 155 12.58 -8.56 9.79
CA LEU A 155 11.29 -8.66 9.13
C LEU A 155 11.40 -8.08 7.73
N GLU A 156 11.00 -8.85 6.73
CA GLU A 156 11.04 -8.44 5.34
C GLU A 156 9.63 -8.28 4.77
N PHE A 157 9.41 -7.17 4.06
CA PHE A 157 8.16 -6.84 3.42
C PHE A 157 8.40 -6.55 1.94
N ARG A 158 7.59 -7.17 1.08
CA ARG A 158 7.56 -6.86 -0.35
C ARG A 158 6.76 -5.59 -0.57
N LEU A 159 7.31 -4.67 -1.33
CA LEU A 159 6.67 -3.43 -1.75
C LEU A 159 6.81 -3.29 -3.28
N MET A 160 5.71 -3.44 -3.99
CA MET A 160 5.68 -3.24 -5.43
C MET A 160 5.48 -1.76 -5.76
N VAL A 161 6.32 -1.23 -6.64
CA VAL A 161 6.31 0.17 -7.09
C VAL A 161 6.35 0.21 -8.61
N ALA A 162 5.31 0.72 -9.25
CA ALA A 162 5.25 0.80 -10.72
C ALA A 162 5.92 2.06 -11.28
N ASP A 163 6.31 3.01 -10.42
CA ASP A 163 6.91 4.26 -10.88
C ASP A 163 8.39 4.06 -11.23
N ASP A 164 8.77 4.49 -12.43
CA ASP A 164 10.15 4.71 -12.84
C ASP A 164 10.62 6.06 -12.26
N LEU A 165 11.04 6.04 -11.00
CA LEU A 165 11.41 7.26 -10.26
C LEU A 165 12.69 7.89 -10.78
N ASP A 166 13.62 7.12 -11.31
CA ASP A 166 14.87 7.63 -11.89
C ASP A 166 14.55 8.51 -13.09
N ARG A 167 13.75 8.01 -14.02
CA ARG A 167 13.27 8.77 -15.18
C ARG A 167 12.56 10.05 -14.80
N TRP A 168 11.66 9.99 -13.81
CA TRP A 168 10.89 11.17 -13.41
C TRP A 168 11.72 12.15 -12.60
N GLN A 169 12.73 11.68 -11.89
CA GLN A 169 13.71 12.54 -11.20
C GLN A 169 14.58 13.28 -12.21
N GLU A 170 15.09 12.61 -13.24
CA GLU A 170 15.84 13.24 -14.34
C GLU A 170 15.01 14.30 -15.07
N ALA A 171 13.71 14.05 -15.23
CA ALA A 171 12.77 15.02 -15.79
C ALA A 171 12.37 16.16 -14.83
N GLY A 172 12.91 16.18 -13.60
CA GLY A 172 12.59 17.18 -12.58
C GLY A 172 11.14 17.13 -12.10
N ARG A 173 10.50 15.97 -12.17
CA ARG A 173 9.09 15.78 -11.83
C ARG A 173 8.85 15.20 -10.45
N VAL A 174 9.83 14.59 -9.81
CA VAL A 174 9.70 14.10 -8.43
C VAL A 174 9.91 15.24 -7.45
N GLU A 175 8.94 15.48 -6.59
CA GLU A 175 9.02 16.48 -5.53
C GLU A 175 9.70 15.88 -4.29
N TRP A 176 9.25 14.71 -3.86
CA TRP A 176 9.85 13.92 -2.79
C TRP A 176 9.32 12.48 -2.78
N VAL A 177 10.11 11.60 -2.17
CA VAL A 177 9.77 10.21 -1.87
C VAL A 177 10.00 9.97 -0.39
N ARG A 178 9.03 9.32 0.29
CA ARG A 178 9.10 9.02 1.72
C ARG A 178 8.72 7.59 2.00
N LEU A 179 9.59 6.88 2.72
CA LEU A 179 9.28 5.59 3.30
C LEU A 179 8.87 5.79 4.75
N LYS A 180 7.75 5.19 5.16
CA LYS A 180 7.23 5.26 6.51
C LYS A 180 7.06 3.86 7.08
N VAL A 181 7.59 3.64 8.26
CA VAL A 181 7.43 2.40 9.02
C VAL A 181 6.84 2.74 10.36
N ARG A 182 5.64 2.26 10.65
CA ARG A 182 4.99 2.44 11.94
C ARG A 182 5.24 1.23 12.81
N ILE A 183 5.78 1.48 14.01
CA ILE A 183 6.02 0.44 15.02
C ILE A 183 5.23 0.80 16.28
N THR A 184 4.38 -0.13 16.72
CA THR A 184 3.54 0.06 17.90
C THR A 184 4.23 -0.39 19.17
N ALA A 185 3.83 0.18 20.30
CA ALA A 185 4.33 -0.08 21.64
C ALA A 185 5.83 0.21 21.85
N ILE A 186 6.52 0.74 20.85
CA ILE A 186 7.94 1.09 20.96
C ILE A 186 8.12 2.48 21.55
N GLU A 187 9.23 2.66 22.30
CA GLU A 187 9.75 3.96 22.71
C GLU A 187 11.09 4.16 21.97
N ALA A 188 11.10 5.05 21.01
CA ALA A 188 12.22 5.20 20.07
C ALA A 188 13.52 5.66 20.75
N SER A 189 13.43 6.40 21.87
CA SER A 189 14.61 6.85 22.63
C SER A 189 15.31 5.74 23.43
N LEU A 190 14.65 4.61 23.62
CA LEU A 190 15.14 3.49 24.43
C LEU A 190 15.45 2.24 23.60
N ASN A 191 15.11 2.26 22.31
CA ASN A 191 15.21 1.10 21.44
C ASN A 191 15.87 1.52 20.12
N GLU A 192 16.68 0.64 19.55
CA GLU A 192 17.36 0.88 18.28
C GLU A 192 16.70 0.06 17.17
N VAL A 193 16.22 0.74 16.14
CA VAL A 193 15.60 0.14 14.95
C VAL A 193 16.40 0.52 13.72
N GLU A 194 16.74 -0.49 12.94
CA GLU A 194 17.35 -0.31 11.62
C GLU A 194 16.31 -0.60 10.54
N VAL A 195 16.19 0.29 9.57
CA VAL A 195 15.34 0.10 8.39
C VAL A 195 16.22 0.08 7.14
N ARG A 196 15.91 -0.85 6.24
CA ARG A 196 16.59 -0.96 4.93
C ARG A 196 15.58 -0.93 3.81
N LEU A 197 15.98 -0.34 2.70
CA LEU A 197 15.28 -0.46 1.41
C LEU A 197 16.23 -1.12 0.41
N ASN A 198 15.84 -2.26 -0.17
CA ASN A 198 16.64 -3.03 -1.11
C ASN A 198 18.07 -3.34 -0.59
N ASN A 199 18.19 -3.72 0.69
CA ASN A 199 19.44 -3.98 1.42
C ASN A 199 20.28 -2.73 1.76
N GLN A 200 19.92 -1.55 1.28
CA GLN A 200 20.55 -0.30 1.67
C GLN A 200 20.00 0.15 3.03
N VAL A 201 20.89 0.38 3.99
CA VAL A 201 20.52 0.92 5.31
C VAL A 201 20.13 2.39 5.14
N LEU A 202 18.98 2.76 5.67
CA LEU A 202 18.54 4.15 5.73
C LEU A 202 19.09 4.79 7.01
N GLY A 203 19.95 5.78 6.85
CA GLY A 203 20.65 6.43 7.95
C GLY A 203 19.75 7.39 8.75
N ASP A 204 20.24 7.74 9.94
CA ASP A 204 19.55 8.68 10.84
C ASP A 204 19.45 10.10 10.25
N ASP A 205 20.32 10.45 9.33
CA ASP A 205 20.28 11.71 8.59
C ASP A 205 19.04 11.85 7.69
N LEU A 206 18.43 10.74 7.30
CA LEU A 206 17.20 10.69 6.53
C LEU A 206 15.95 10.58 7.41
N LEU A 207 16.11 10.28 8.70
CA LEU A 207 15.05 9.90 9.62
C LEU A 207 14.35 11.11 10.24
N LEU A 208 13.04 11.12 10.13
CA LEU A 208 12.14 11.95 10.92
C LEU A 208 11.32 11.04 11.83
N LEU A 209 11.53 11.14 13.12
CA LEU A 209 10.71 10.42 14.11
C LEU A 209 9.45 11.21 14.40
N ASN A 210 8.31 10.57 14.22
CA ASN A 210 7.01 11.14 14.51
C ASN A 210 6.30 10.28 15.57
N ASP A 211 6.06 10.85 16.75
CA ASP A 211 5.19 10.25 17.74
C ASP A 211 3.74 10.39 17.25
N TYR A 212 3.19 9.34 16.71
CA TYR A 212 1.79 9.30 16.33
C TYR A 212 0.95 9.22 17.60
N THR A 213 0.86 10.35 18.31
CA THR A 213 0.00 10.46 19.46
C THR A 213 -1.43 10.23 19.02
N TYR A 214 -2.04 9.23 19.64
CA TYR A 214 -3.45 8.95 19.71
C TYR A 214 -4.37 10.00 19.09
N ARG A 215 -4.92 9.72 17.96
CA ARG A 215 -6.24 10.25 17.66
C ARG A 215 -7.24 9.34 18.34
N LEU A 216 -7.68 9.75 19.51
CA LEU A 216 -8.86 9.19 20.15
C LEU A 216 -10.04 9.37 19.18
N THR A 217 -10.36 8.35 18.43
CA THR A 217 -11.61 8.33 17.71
C THR A 217 -12.67 7.78 18.67
N SER A 218 -13.74 8.51 18.87
CA SER A 218 -14.85 8.18 19.76
C SER A 218 -15.59 6.88 19.43
N LYS A 219 -15.16 6.11 18.45
CA LYS A 219 -15.89 4.95 17.91
C LYS A 219 -15.05 3.70 17.60
N GLY A 220 -13.87 3.54 18.13
CA GLY A 220 -13.07 2.36 17.79
C GLY A 220 -11.99 2.02 18.81
N PRO A 221 -11.39 0.83 18.71
CA PRO A 221 -10.22 0.51 19.46
C PRO A 221 -9.16 1.56 19.17
N VAL A 222 -8.57 2.06 20.22
CA VAL A 222 -7.48 3.02 20.17
C VAL A 222 -6.34 2.38 19.40
N ASN A 223 -5.84 3.06 18.36
CA ASN A 223 -4.61 2.65 17.72
C ASN A 223 -3.52 2.57 18.79
N PRO A 224 -2.80 1.46 18.90
CA PRO A 224 -1.76 1.34 19.90
C PRO A 224 -0.73 2.45 19.73
N TYR A 225 -0.27 3.00 20.85
CA TYR A 225 0.83 3.96 20.88
C TYR A 225 2.04 3.42 20.12
N GLY A 226 2.75 4.30 19.44
CA GLY A 226 3.97 3.93 18.71
C GLY A 226 4.58 5.11 18.00
N PHE A 227 5.64 4.85 17.27
CA PHE A 227 6.35 5.83 16.46
C PHE A 227 6.25 5.49 14.98
N VAL A 228 6.23 6.54 14.15
CA VAL A 228 6.44 6.43 12.71
C VAL A 228 7.89 6.84 12.43
N TYR A 229 8.65 5.89 11.90
CA TYR A 229 9.97 6.11 11.33
C TYR A 229 9.77 6.54 9.88
N GLU A 230 9.89 7.83 9.63
CA GLU A 230 9.71 8.43 8.31
C GLU A 230 11.06 8.80 7.73
N PHE A 231 11.41 8.21 6.57
CA PHE A 231 12.67 8.49 5.86
C PHE A 231 12.36 9.31 4.62
N VAL A 232 12.98 10.48 4.50
CA VAL A 232 12.95 11.29 3.28
C VAL A 232 14.08 10.80 2.38
N LEU A 233 13.69 10.07 1.32
CA LEU A 233 14.65 9.39 0.47
C LEU A 233 15.29 10.38 -0.54
N PRO A 234 16.63 10.47 -0.60
CA PRO A 234 17.32 11.11 -1.71
C PRO A 234 17.29 10.21 -2.96
N PRO A 235 17.59 10.74 -4.15
CA PRO A 235 17.47 9.98 -5.41
C PRO A 235 18.25 8.66 -5.45
N ASP A 236 19.41 8.59 -4.80
CA ASP A 236 20.25 7.39 -4.71
C ASP A 236 19.69 6.30 -3.78
N CYS A 237 18.65 6.64 -3.00
CA CYS A 237 17.91 5.73 -2.14
C CYS A 237 16.49 5.43 -2.65
N PHE A 238 16.12 5.86 -3.87
CA PHE A 238 14.78 5.60 -4.38
C PHE A 238 14.52 4.10 -4.56
N PRO A 239 13.28 3.66 -4.37
CA PRO A 239 12.88 2.33 -4.79
C PRO A 239 12.97 2.24 -6.32
N ARG A 240 13.34 1.05 -6.80
CA ARG A 240 13.33 0.75 -8.24
C ARG A 240 11.92 0.43 -8.71
N GLU A 241 11.68 0.56 -10.00
CA GLU A 241 10.49 0.03 -10.64
C GLU A 241 10.39 -1.49 -10.41
N GLY A 242 9.20 -1.96 -10.04
CA GLY A 242 8.92 -3.37 -9.74
C GLY A 242 9.01 -3.69 -8.25
N ASP A 243 9.56 -4.86 -7.94
CA ASP A 243 9.63 -5.39 -6.59
C ASP A 243 10.76 -4.76 -5.78
N ASN A 244 10.38 -4.24 -4.63
CA ASN A 244 11.29 -3.72 -3.61
C ASN A 244 11.12 -4.50 -2.31
N ARG A 245 12.15 -4.46 -1.48
CA ARG A 245 12.16 -5.09 -0.18
C ARG A 245 12.43 -4.06 0.91
N VAL A 246 11.51 -3.95 1.84
CA VAL A 246 11.70 -3.18 3.08
C VAL A 246 12.04 -4.16 4.18
N THR A 247 13.17 -3.94 4.87
CA THR A 247 13.59 -4.78 6.00
C THR A 247 13.61 -3.93 7.26
N VAL A 248 13.01 -4.43 8.33
CA VAL A 248 12.96 -3.79 9.65
C VAL A 248 13.63 -4.70 10.66
N ILE A 249 14.59 -4.20 11.41
CA ILE A 249 15.35 -4.97 12.40
C ILE A 249 15.38 -4.19 13.71
N LEU A 250 14.97 -4.83 14.79
CA LEU A 250 15.16 -4.31 16.13
C LEU A 250 16.59 -4.67 16.59
N ARG A 251 17.48 -3.70 16.62
CA ARG A 251 18.90 -3.90 16.99
C ARG A 251 19.10 -3.99 18.48
N GLN A 252 18.32 -3.21 19.22
CA GLN A 252 18.37 -3.19 20.69
C GLN A 252 16.98 -2.96 21.25
N ARG A 253 16.63 -3.78 22.25
CA ARG A 253 15.35 -3.68 22.98
C ARG A 253 15.58 -3.30 24.43
N ASP A 254 14.86 -2.29 24.93
CA ASP A 254 14.77 -2.05 26.36
C ASP A 254 13.90 -3.15 27.02
N ARG A 255 14.56 -3.93 27.90
CA ARG A 255 13.93 -5.05 28.61
C ARG A 255 12.90 -4.63 29.65
N LYS A 256 12.81 -3.34 29.96
CA LYS A 256 11.77 -2.81 30.87
C LYS A 256 10.41 -2.69 30.17
N ILE A 257 10.37 -2.70 28.86
CA ILE A 257 9.16 -2.64 28.07
C ILE A 257 8.68 -4.07 27.82
N SER A 258 7.60 -4.48 28.50
CA SER A 258 7.05 -5.84 28.41
C SER A 258 6.10 -6.04 27.23
N LEU A 259 5.58 -4.96 26.63
CA LEU A 259 4.66 -5.05 25.51
C LEU A 259 5.37 -5.55 24.24
N PRO A 260 4.74 -6.40 23.41
CA PRO A 260 5.31 -6.77 22.13
C PRO A 260 5.36 -5.55 21.22
N PHE A 261 6.48 -5.39 20.51
CA PHE A 261 6.57 -4.42 19.43
C PHE A 261 6.03 -5.06 18.16
N GLU A 262 5.29 -4.30 17.36
CA GLU A 262 4.76 -4.77 16.09
C GLU A 262 5.01 -3.73 15.00
N VAL A 263 5.53 -4.18 13.87
CA VAL A 263 5.46 -3.39 12.64
C VAL A 263 4.02 -3.42 12.18
N TYR A 264 3.38 -2.25 12.14
CA TYR A 264 1.95 -2.11 11.90
C TYR A 264 1.64 -1.58 10.50
N ASP A 265 2.42 -0.61 10.02
CA ASP A 265 2.31 -0.05 8.67
C ASP A 265 3.70 0.04 8.01
N VAL A 266 3.75 -0.22 6.72
CA VAL A 266 4.88 0.07 5.84
C VAL A 266 4.32 0.74 4.60
N ASP A 267 4.61 2.03 4.46
CA ASP A 267 4.06 2.89 3.42
C ASP A 267 5.17 3.60 2.65
N LEU A 268 4.99 3.76 1.34
CA LEU A 268 5.84 4.58 0.50
C LEU A 268 4.99 5.63 -0.19
N GLU A 269 5.30 6.89 0.04
CA GLU A 269 4.62 8.01 -0.60
C GLU A 269 5.54 8.65 -1.64
N VAL A 270 5.00 8.88 -2.83
CA VAL A 270 5.66 9.58 -3.93
C VAL A 270 4.85 10.82 -4.27
N ARG A 271 5.50 11.96 -4.29
CA ARG A 271 4.88 13.22 -4.72
C ARG A 271 5.54 13.74 -5.98
N TYR A 272 4.69 14.20 -6.89
CA TYR A 272 5.11 14.74 -8.17
C TYR A 272 4.81 16.22 -8.30
N GLN A 273 5.70 16.95 -8.97
CA GLN A 273 5.40 18.29 -9.43
C GLN A 273 4.46 18.22 -10.63
N GLN A 274 3.35 18.91 -10.55
CA GLN A 274 2.34 18.91 -11.62
C GLN A 274 2.88 19.56 -12.90
N HIS A 275 3.67 20.62 -12.77
CA HIS A 275 4.46 21.25 -13.84
C HIS A 275 5.58 22.11 -13.23
N GLY A 276 6.60 22.46 -14.03
CA GLY A 276 7.82 23.13 -13.55
C GLY A 276 7.61 24.50 -12.87
N ASN A 277 6.45 25.13 -13.04
CA ASN A 277 6.11 26.41 -12.41
C ASN A 277 5.21 26.26 -11.17
N TYR A 278 4.82 25.04 -10.84
CA TYR A 278 3.96 24.77 -9.70
C TYR A 278 4.81 24.44 -8.48
N GLN A 279 4.88 25.37 -7.54
CA GLN A 279 5.45 25.10 -6.22
C GLN A 279 4.33 24.84 -5.23
N ARG A 280 4.28 23.64 -4.68
CA ARG A 280 3.38 23.35 -3.56
C ARG A 280 3.84 24.11 -2.33
N ASN A 281 2.89 24.50 -1.49
CA ASN A 281 3.23 25.01 -0.18
C ASN A 281 4.04 23.94 0.58
N PRO A 282 5.30 24.20 0.96
CA PRO A 282 6.16 23.21 1.61
C PRO A 282 5.61 22.70 2.94
N LEU A 283 4.63 23.41 3.53
CA LEU A 283 4.00 23.00 4.79
C LEU A 283 2.83 22.03 4.59
N GLY A 284 2.50 21.62 3.36
CA GLY A 284 1.43 20.65 3.08
C GLY A 284 0.04 21.09 3.57
N ARG A 285 -0.15 22.36 3.90
CA ARG A 285 -1.45 22.91 4.26
C ARG A 285 -2.15 23.29 2.97
N ALA A 286 -3.15 22.49 2.60
CA ALA A 286 -4.16 22.98 1.68
C ALA A 286 -4.75 24.26 2.29
N GLY A 287 -4.73 25.34 1.52
CA GLY A 287 -5.40 26.58 1.88
C GLY A 287 -6.92 26.41 1.84
#